data_b3caf1bdf4bafc20b68d324dda007891
#
_entry.id   b3caf1bdf4bafc20b68d324dda007891
#
_cell.length_a   1.000
_cell.length_b   1.000
_cell.length_c   1.000
_cell.angle_alpha   90.00
_cell.angle_beta   90.00
_cell.angle_gamma   90.00
#
_symmetry.space_group_name_H-M   'P 1'
#
loop_
_entity.id
_entity.type
_entity.pdbx_description
1 polymer ?
#
loop_
_entity_poly.entity_id
_entity_poly.type
_entity_poly.pdbx_seq_one_letter_code
_entity_poly.pdbx_strand_id
1 'polypeptide(L)'
;MKKYLLILTTLALLGGGCSKEEIPETTDGEGSVEFRTTTCSEVESQTTRAQTSLPDNCKPSGNSFKLVVKGKEGTATAEYLAEYTTLSEYTAPFMPSGDYTATISYGDPQQEGSTAFCYQGALDFTILARKTIQKTITASLTNSVISLECGEWFKKYYSEAQFTVQTEAGNNFSFTHSSSPDTPIFVKPGSKLLLKGTAVKAQNGVKVEFPQQQIGVTTARTCLLYTSPSPRDVEES
;
A
#
# COMPACT_ATOMS: atom_id res chain seq x y z
N MET A 1 -12.43 -94.70 -27.97
CA MET A 1 -12.61 -94.01 -26.68
C MET A 1 -11.80 -92.70 -26.75
N LYS A 2 -12.42 -91.55 -27.05
CA LYS A 2 -11.77 -90.27 -27.26
C LYS A 2 -11.89 -89.47 -25.99
N LYS A 3 -10.73 -89.07 -25.41
CA LYS A 3 -10.62 -88.14 -24.28
C LYS A 3 -10.60 -86.73 -24.82
N TYR A 4 -11.58 -85.92 -24.47
CA TYR A 4 -11.57 -84.50 -24.74
C TYR A 4 -10.89 -83.76 -23.59
N LEU A 5 -9.80 -83.09 -23.90
CA LEU A 5 -9.07 -82.24 -22.98
C LEU A 5 -9.65 -80.83 -23.10
N LEU A 6 -10.29 -80.35 -22.01
CA LEU A 6 -10.85 -79.02 -21.90
C LEU A 6 -9.70 -78.01 -21.46
N ILE A 7 -9.29 -77.18 -22.34
CA ILE A 7 -8.34 -76.11 -22.01
C ILE A 7 -9.15 -74.91 -21.50
N LEU A 8 -8.98 -74.62 -20.24
CA LEU A 8 -9.55 -73.42 -19.59
C LEU A 8 -8.56 -72.26 -19.77
N THR A 9 -8.83 -71.31 -20.66
CA THR A 9 -8.06 -70.09 -20.83
C THR A 9 -8.50 -69.06 -19.82
N THR A 10 -7.72 -68.85 -18.78
CA THR A 10 -7.87 -67.70 -17.85
C THR A 10 -7.32 -66.43 -18.50
N LEU A 11 -8.25 -65.53 -18.83
CA LEU A 11 -7.94 -64.16 -19.28
C LEU A 11 -7.54 -63.32 -18.10
N ALA A 12 -6.25 -63.07 -17.91
CA ALA A 12 -5.73 -62.12 -16.90
C ALA A 12 -5.96 -60.69 -17.44
N LEU A 13 -6.90 -59.97 -16.81
CA LEU A 13 -7.07 -58.52 -16.95
C LEU A 13 -5.91 -57.84 -16.26
N LEU A 14 -4.92 -57.39 -17.00
CA LEU A 14 -3.91 -56.46 -16.54
C LEU A 14 -4.57 -55.07 -16.39
N GLY A 15 -5.05 -54.77 -15.21
CA GLY A 15 -5.41 -53.42 -14.77
C GLY A 15 -4.16 -52.58 -14.71
N GLY A 16 -3.89 -51.80 -15.79
CA GLY A 16 -2.90 -50.77 -15.75
C GLY A 16 -3.33 -49.66 -14.81
N GLY A 17 -2.93 -49.73 -13.56
CA GLY A 17 -2.98 -48.61 -12.65
C GLY A 17 -1.96 -47.59 -13.14
N CYS A 18 -2.43 -46.45 -13.68
CA CYS A 18 -1.61 -45.25 -13.74
C CYS A 18 -1.36 -44.83 -12.29
N SER A 19 -0.29 -45.32 -11.70
CA SER A 19 0.31 -44.62 -10.55
C SER A 19 0.76 -43.27 -11.08
N LYS A 20 0.11 -42.21 -10.62
CA LYS A 20 0.76 -40.87 -10.65
C LYS A 20 2.05 -41.06 -9.88
N GLU A 21 3.16 -41.20 -10.57
CA GLU A 21 4.46 -40.98 -9.98
C GLU A 21 4.43 -39.53 -9.46
N GLU A 22 4.31 -39.38 -8.15
CA GLU A 22 4.67 -38.13 -7.50
C GLU A 22 6.16 -37.95 -7.76
N ILE A 23 6.46 -37.08 -8.73
CA ILE A 23 7.84 -36.68 -9.01
C ILE A 23 8.34 -36.10 -7.66
N PRO A 24 9.39 -36.67 -7.06
CA PRO A 24 9.92 -36.14 -5.81
C PRO A 24 10.24 -34.67 -6.05
N GLU A 25 9.83 -33.80 -5.12
CA GLU A 25 10.17 -32.38 -5.17
C GLU A 25 11.69 -32.25 -5.10
N THR A 26 12.32 -32.20 -6.27
CA THR A 26 13.76 -32.01 -6.36
C THR A 26 14.07 -30.57 -5.94
N THR A 27 14.94 -30.42 -4.97
CA THR A 27 15.43 -29.11 -4.54
C THR A 27 16.32 -28.44 -5.57
N ASP A 28 16.81 -29.21 -6.56
CA ASP A 28 17.65 -28.70 -7.65
C ASP A 28 16.84 -28.50 -8.93
N GLY A 29 16.91 -27.32 -9.51
CA GLY A 29 16.25 -26.96 -10.75
C GLY A 29 15.77 -25.51 -10.74
N GLU A 30 15.03 -25.15 -11.77
CA GLU A 30 14.49 -23.84 -11.95
C GLU A 30 12.95 -23.88 -11.96
N GLY A 31 12.32 -22.82 -11.52
CA GLY A 31 10.90 -22.57 -11.61
C GLY A 31 10.64 -21.10 -11.91
N SER A 32 9.39 -20.70 -11.93
CA SER A 32 9.02 -19.31 -12.17
C SER A 32 7.90 -18.85 -11.21
N VAL A 33 7.77 -17.53 -11.06
CA VAL A 33 6.70 -16.92 -10.29
C VAL A 33 6.01 -15.84 -11.11
N GLU A 34 4.70 -15.79 -11.05
CA GLU A 34 3.89 -14.69 -11.58
C GLU A 34 3.43 -13.82 -10.41
N PHE A 35 3.76 -12.53 -10.44
CA PHE A 35 3.34 -11.60 -9.43
C PHE A 35 2.04 -10.87 -9.82
N ARG A 36 1.15 -10.73 -8.85
CA ARG A 36 0.02 -9.81 -8.86
C ARG A 36 0.20 -8.83 -7.71
N THR A 37 -0.36 -7.64 -7.84
CA THR A 37 -0.32 -6.63 -6.79
C THR A 37 -1.73 -6.25 -6.36
N THR A 38 -1.87 -5.97 -5.07
CA THR A 38 -3.04 -5.31 -4.48
C THR A 38 -2.58 -4.11 -3.69
N THR A 39 -3.40 -3.06 -3.64
CA THR A 39 -3.08 -1.82 -2.94
C THR A 39 -4.03 -1.65 -1.76
N CYS A 40 -3.49 -1.59 -0.55
CA CYS A 40 -4.22 -1.21 0.65
C CYS A 40 -4.08 0.29 0.86
N SER A 41 -5.14 1.03 0.58
CA SER A 41 -5.22 2.51 0.67
C SER A 41 -6.05 2.98 1.87
N GLU A 42 -6.33 2.10 2.82
CA GLU A 42 -7.01 2.46 4.05
C GLU A 42 -6.07 3.22 4.98
N VAL A 43 -6.57 4.34 5.51
CA VAL A 43 -5.90 5.16 6.51
C VAL A 43 -6.78 5.25 7.75
N GLU A 44 -6.17 5.21 8.93
CA GLU A 44 -6.87 5.36 10.19
C GLU A 44 -6.90 6.83 10.60
N SER A 45 -8.07 7.36 10.94
CA SER A 45 -8.20 8.71 11.49
C SER A 45 -7.58 8.76 12.89
N GLN A 46 -6.65 9.67 13.14
CA GLN A 46 -6.05 9.86 14.47
C GLN A 46 -7.07 10.30 15.52
N THR A 47 -8.13 10.98 15.11
CA THR A 47 -9.14 11.54 16.03
C THR A 47 -10.22 10.54 16.39
N THR A 48 -10.75 9.81 15.40
CA THR A 48 -11.91 8.92 15.57
C THR A 48 -11.56 7.43 15.51
N ARG A 49 -10.33 7.07 15.09
CA ARG A 49 -9.89 5.72 14.75
C ARG A 49 -10.74 5.03 13.67
N ALA A 50 -11.57 5.79 12.96
CA ALA A 50 -12.30 5.30 11.82
C ALA A 50 -11.33 5.05 10.66
N GLN A 51 -11.54 3.98 9.93
CA GLN A 51 -10.83 3.71 8.67
C GLN A 51 -11.52 4.44 7.54
N THR A 52 -10.74 5.10 6.70
CA THR A 52 -11.21 5.79 5.50
C THR A 52 -10.34 5.35 4.33
N SER A 53 -10.96 5.04 3.20
CA SER A 53 -10.25 4.71 1.97
C SER A 53 -9.84 5.99 1.25
N LEU A 54 -8.60 6.05 0.80
CA LEU A 54 -8.14 7.16 -0.05
C LEU A 54 -8.83 7.12 -1.41
N PRO A 55 -9.02 8.29 -2.06
CA PRO A 55 -9.51 8.37 -3.43
C PRO A 55 -8.68 7.53 -4.41
N ASP A 56 -9.29 7.07 -5.49
CA ASP A 56 -8.62 6.18 -6.46
C ASP A 56 -7.45 6.84 -7.17
N ASN A 57 -7.48 8.16 -7.36
CA ASN A 57 -6.35 8.93 -7.91
C ASN A 57 -5.12 8.99 -6.99
N CYS A 58 -5.24 8.54 -5.74
CA CYS A 58 -4.14 8.40 -4.78
C CYS A 58 -3.58 6.96 -4.73
N LYS A 59 -3.94 6.10 -5.68
CA LYS A 59 -3.48 4.72 -5.78
C LYS A 59 -2.64 4.54 -7.04
N PRO A 60 -1.46 3.92 -6.95
CA PRO A 60 -0.68 3.58 -8.14
C PRO A 60 -1.37 2.46 -8.93
N SER A 61 -1.16 2.44 -10.24
CA SER A 61 -1.48 1.26 -11.05
C SER A 61 -0.64 0.07 -10.59
N GLY A 62 -1.22 -1.13 -10.57
CA GLY A 62 -0.52 -2.35 -10.16
C GLY A 62 0.77 -2.61 -10.95
N ASN A 63 0.84 -2.15 -12.20
CA ASN A 63 2.00 -2.34 -13.07
C ASN A 63 3.10 -1.27 -12.89
N SER A 64 2.84 -0.19 -12.16
CA SER A 64 3.79 0.93 -11.98
C SER A 64 4.73 0.77 -10.79
N PHE A 65 4.61 -0.30 -10.01
CA PHE A 65 5.51 -0.57 -8.91
C PHE A 65 6.91 -0.97 -9.39
N LYS A 66 7.95 -0.44 -8.77
CA LYS A 66 9.29 -1.03 -8.83
C LYS A 66 9.22 -2.41 -8.15
N LEU A 67 9.83 -3.43 -8.75
CA LEU A 67 9.94 -4.77 -8.18
C LEU A 67 11.42 -5.09 -7.94
N VAL A 68 11.72 -5.60 -6.75
CA VAL A 68 13.02 -6.18 -6.41
C VAL A 68 12.78 -7.60 -5.92
N VAL A 69 13.45 -8.57 -6.52
CA VAL A 69 13.45 -9.96 -6.08
C VAL A 69 14.85 -10.31 -5.61
N LYS A 70 14.97 -10.70 -4.35
CA LYS A 70 16.23 -11.05 -3.71
C LYS A 70 16.15 -12.45 -3.14
N GLY A 71 17.22 -13.25 -3.32
CA GLY A 71 17.36 -14.53 -2.63
C GLY A 71 17.51 -14.33 -1.14
N LYS A 72 16.99 -15.27 -0.36
CA LYS A 72 16.98 -15.17 1.10
C LYS A 72 18.39 -15.44 1.66
N GLU A 73 18.84 -14.60 2.58
CA GLU A 73 20.15 -14.75 3.23
C GLU A 73 20.25 -16.10 3.94
N GLY A 74 21.44 -16.73 3.84
CA GLY A 74 21.69 -18.04 4.42
C GLY A 74 21.13 -19.23 3.63
N THR A 75 20.60 -19.01 2.42
CA THR A 75 20.13 -20.07 1.51
C THR A 75 20.99 -20.16 0.25
N ALA A 76 20.78 -21.18 -0.56
CA ALA A 76 21.49 -21.37 -1.83
C ALA A 76 21.21 -20.24 -2.84
N THR A 77 20.15 -19.48 -2.65
CA THR A 77 19.72 -18.38 -3.53
C THR A 77 20.21 -17.00 -3.05
N ALA A 78 21.01 -16.91 -1.98
CA ALA A 78 21.39 -15.64 -1.33
C ALA A 78 22.02 -14.60 -2.28
N GLU A 79 22.73 -15.05 -3.31
CA GLU A 79 23.37 -14.17 -4.31
C GLU A 79 22.39 -13.69 -5.42
N TYR A 80 21.16 -14.22 -5.46
CA TYR A 80 20.20 -13.81 -6.48
C TYR A 80 19.67 -12.41 -6.21
N LEU A 81 19.74 -11.54 -7.22
CA LEU A 81 19.16 -10.20 -7.20
C LEU A 81 18.66 -9.84 -8.60
N ALA A 82 17.39 -9.47 -8.68
CA ALA A 82 16.79 -8.93 -9.89
C ALA A 82 15.96 -7.69 -9.55
N GLU A 83 16.16 -6.62 -10.31
CA GLU A 83 15.45 -5.36 -10.15
C GLU A 83 14.76 -4.97 -11.45
N TYR A 84 13.51 -4.51 -11.33
CA TYR A 84 12.69 -4.03 -12.44
C TYR A 84 12.16 -2.65 -12.06
N THR A 85 12.33 -1.68 -12.96
CA THR A 85 11.87 -0.30 -12.73
C THR A 85 10.36 -0.24 -12.60
N THR A 86 9.66 -1.09 -13.35
CA THR A 86 8.21 -1.28 -13.25
C THR A 86 7.86 -2.77 -13.29
N LEU A 87 6.78 -3.15 -12.63
CA LEU A 87 6.30 -4.53 -12.65
C LEU A 87 5.91 -4.98 -14.08
N SER A 88 5.58 -4.05 -14.98
CA SER A 88 5.30 -4.36 -16.38
C SER A 88 6.51 -4.91 -17.16
N GLU A 89 7.73 -4.67 -16.68
CA GLU A 89 8.96 -5.22 -17.28
C GLU A 89 9.23 -6.67 -16.84
N TYR A 90 8.53 -7.15 -15.84
CA TYR A 90 8.71 -8.48 -15.29
C TYR A 90 8.01 -9.54 -16.15
N THR A 91 8.79 -10.47 -16.68
CA THR A 91 8.32 -11.50 -17.61
C THR A 91 8.28 -12.90 -17.02
N ALA A 92 8.27 -13.03 -15.70
CA ALA A 92 8.30 -14.28 -14.95
C ALA A 92 9.45 -15.22 -15.40
N PRO A 93 10.72 -14.76 -15.32
CA PRO A 93 11.86 -15.55 -15.72
C PRO A 93 11.99 -16.83 -14.89
N PHE A 94 12.69 -17.83 -15.46
CA PHE A 94 13.10 -18.99 -14.68
C PHE A 94 14.17 -18.58 -13.67
N MET A 95 14.01 -19.06 -12.43
CA MET A 95 14.85 -18.78 -11.29
C MET A 95 15.24 -20.10 -10.60
N PRO A 96 16.42 -20.21 -10.00
CA PRO A 96 16.79 -21.38 -9.18
C PRO A 96 15.72 -21.69 -8.12
N SER A 97 15.48 -22.96 -7.84
CA SER A 97 14.62 -23.34 -6.72
C SER A 97 15.21 -22.89 -5.40
N GLY A 98 14.38 -22.43 -4.48
CA GLY A 98 14.80 -21.92 -3.17
C GLY A 98 13.95 -20.76 -2.69
N ASP A 99 14.42 -20.11 -1.62
CA ASP A 99 13.67 -19.07 -0.91
C ASP A 99 14.09 -17.67 -1.35
N TYR A 100 13.08 -16.80 -1.48
CA TYR A 100 13.21 -15.45 -1.98
C TYR A 100 12.32 -14.47 -1.20
N THR A 101 12.67 -13.20 -1.28
CA THR A 101 11.81 -12.08 -0.89
C THR A 101 11.58 -11.20 -2.11
N ALA A 102 10.31 -10.94 -2.43
CA ALA A 102 9.92 -9.91 -3.39
C ALA A 102 9.47 -8.65 -2.66
N THR A 103 9.98 -7.51 -3.07
CA THR A 103 9.60 -6.19 -2.55
C THR A 103 9.09 -5.32 -3.69
N ILE A 104 7.95 -4.69 -3.48
CA ILE A 104 7.42 -3.69 -4.40
C ILE A 104 7.41 -2.32 -3.73
N SER A 105 7.67 -1.27 -4.51
CA SER A 105 7.66 0.11 -4.03
C SER A 105 7.15 1.07 -5.11
N TYR A 106 6.51 2.14 -4.68
CA TYR A 106 6.06 3.25 -5.52
C TYR A 106 6.21 4.57 -4.78
N GLY A 107 6.65 5.61 -5.49
CA GLY A 107 6.86 6.95 -4.94
C GLY A 107 8.19 7.11 -4.22
N ASP A 108 8.47 8.36 -3.84
CA ASP A 108 9.67 8.74 -3.07
C ASP A 108 9.26 9.10 -1.64
N PRO A 109 9.69 8.35 -0.61
CA PRO A 109 9.31 8.61 0.78
C PRO A 109 9.90 9.93 1.34
N GLN A 110 10.77 10.61 0.60
CA GLN A 110 11.30 11.92 0.99
C GLN A 110 10.47 13.09 0.48
N GLN A 111 9.56 12.85 -0.47
CA GLN A 111 8.68 13.87 -1.00
C GLN A 111 7.40 14.02 -0.17
N GLU A 112 6.88 15.26 -0.13
CA GLU A 112 5.61 15.62 0.49
C GLU A 112 4.76 16.40 -0.50
N GLY A 113 3.42 16.20 -0.49
CA GLY A 113 2.49 16.88 -1.39
C GLY A 113 1.27 16.05 -1.73
N SER A 114 0.38 16.61 -2.54
CA SER A 114 -0.87 15.94 -2.94
C SER A 114 -0.69 14.74 -3.87
N THR A 115 0.45 14.66 -4.57
CA THR A 115 0.79 13.55 -5.46
C THR A 115 1.95 12.69 -4.94
N ALA A 116 2.44 12.98 -3.74
CA ALA A 116 3.61 12.34 -3.14
C ALA A 116 3.25 11.06 -2.36
N PHE A 117 2.22 10.33 -2.79
CA PHE A 117 1.85 9.06 -2.14
C PHE A 117 2.91 7.99 -2.41
N CYS A 118 3.27 7.28 -1.35
CA CYS A 118 4.31 6.25 -1.37
C CYS A 118 3.74 4.94 -0.81
N TYR A 119 3.94 3.86 -1.56
CA TYR A 119 3.44 2.54 -1.21
C TYR A 119 4.59 1.54 -1.20
N GLN A 120 4.56 0.61 -0.25
CA GLN A 120 5.51 -0.49 -0.16
C GLN A 120 4.82 -1.79 0.22
N GLY A 121 5.37 -2.90 -0.26
CA GLY A 121 4.96 -4.23 0.11
C GLY A 121 6.11 -5.22 -0.04
N ALA A 122 6.09 -6.28 0.76
CA ALA A 122 7.06 -7.37 0.68
C ALA A 122 6.35 -8.71 0.87
N LEU A 123 6.92 -9.74 0.26
CA LEU A 123 6.42 -11.11 0.35
C LEU A 123 7.59 -12.09 0.28
N ASP A 124 7.67 -12.99 1.25
CA ASP A 124 8.53 -14.16 1.19
C ASP A 124 7.86 -15.29 0.42
N PHE A 125 8.60 -15.99 -0.43
CA PHE A 125 8.08 -17.11 -1.20
C PHE A 125 9.19 -18.12 -1.54
N THR A 126 8.78 -19.34 -1.89
CA THR A 126 9.70 -20.40 -2.29
C THR A 126 9.42 -20.79 -3.74
N ILE A 127 10.44 -20.86 -4.56
CA ILE A 127 10.40 -21.42 -5.92
C ILE A 127 10.66 -22.92 -5.85
N LEU A 128 9.77 -23.69 -6.44
CA LEU A 128 9.89 -25.13 -6.61
C LEU A 128 10.36 -25.45 -8.03
N ALA A 129 11.26 -26.41 -8.17
CA ALA A 129 11.76 -26.83 -9.47
C ALA A 129 10.61 -27.24 -10.40
N ARG A 130 10.68 -26.80 -11.67
CA ARG A 130 9.74 -27.10 -12.76
C ARG A 130 8.28 -26.66 -12.49
N LYS A 131 8.06 -25.74 -11.53
CA LYS A 131 6.73 -25.20 -11.24
C LYS A 131 6.68 -23.70 -11.52
N THR A 132 5.54 -23.24 -12.02
CA THR A 132 5.16 -21.83 -12.05
C THR A 132 4.19 -21.59 -10.91
N ILE A 133 4.49 -20.66 -10.04
CA ILE A 133 3.64 -20.27 -8.93
C ILE A 133 3.06 -18.88 -9.14
N GLN A 134 1.91 -18.59 -8.55
CA GLN A 134 1.32 -17.25 -8.54
C GLN A 134 1.38 -16.68 -7.13
N LYS A 135 1.82 -15.44 -6.99
CA LYS A 135 1.92 -14.74 -5.71
C LYS A 135 1.34 -13.34 -5.81
N THR A 136 0.61 -12.94 -4.79
CA THR A 136 0.06 -11.59 -4.67
C THR A 136 0.82 -10.82 -3.61
N ILE A 137 1.35 -9.64 -3.97
CA ILE A 137 2.04 -8.74 -3.06
C ILE A 137 1.08 -7.59 -2.72
N THR A 138 0.80 -7.38 -1.45
CA THR A 138 -0.02 -6.26 -0.98
C THR A 138 0.88 -5.08 -0.66
N ALA A 139 0.71 -3.99 -1.40
CA ALA A 139 1.35 -2.71 -1.10
C ALA A 139 0.48 -1.88 -0.17
N SER A 140 1.07 -1.35 0.88
CA SER A 140 0.41 -0.44 1.82
C SER A 140 1.01 0.95 1.73
N LEU A 141 0.19 1.98 1.98
CA LEU A 141 0.64 3.36 2.08
C LEU A 141 1.69 3.50 3.19
N THR A 142 2.79 4.19 2.93
CA THR A 142 3.85 4.45 3.91
C THR A 142 3.83 5.86 4.47
N ASN A 143 3.19 6.80 3.76
CA ASN A 143 3.02 8.17 4.23
C ASN A 143 2.01 8.26 5.39
N SER A 144 2.05 9.41 6.05
CA SER A 144 0.92 9.97 6.78
C SER A 144 0.12 10.87 5.86
N VAL A 145 -1.14 11.06 6.17
CA VAL A 145 -2.06 11.91 5.41
C VAL A 145 -2.51 13.07 6.29
N ILE A 146 -2.51 14.27 5.77
CA ILE A 146 -3.15 15.43 6.39
C ILE A 146 -4.30 15.92 5.51
N SER A 147 -5.41 16.22 6.17
CA SER A 147 -6.57 16.82 5.57
C SER A 147 -7.15 17.83 6.54
N LEU A 148 -7.62 18.97 6.05
CA LEU A 148 -8.24 19.99 6.85
C LEU A 148 -9.65 20.24 6.33
N GLU A 149 -10.63 20.11 7.21
CA GLU A 149 -12.02 20.38 6.90
C GLU A 149 -12.56 21.46 7.84
N CYS A 150 -13.21 22.46 7.24
CA CYS A 150 -13.97 23.43 8.01
C CYS A 150 -15.37 22.88 8.29
N GLY A 151 -15.69 22.66 9.57
CA GLY A 151 -17.00 22.18 9.99
C GLY A 151 -18.13 23.17 9.64
N GLU A 152 -19.38 22.69 9.59
CA GLU A 152 -20.55 23.48 9.20
C GLU A 152 -20.76 24.75 10.07
N TRP A 153 -20.50 24.64 11.37
CA TRP A 153 -20.57 25.80 12.28
C TRP A 153 -19.49 26.84 11.98
N PHE A 154 -18.26 26.39 11.64
CA PHE A 154 -17.20 27.29 11.23
C PHE A 154 -17.57 28.00 9.92
N LYS A 155 -18.07 27.28 8.93
CA LYS A 155 -18.52 27.84 7.65
C LYS A 155 -19.66 28.84 7.79
N LYS A 156 -20.54 28.66 8.77
CA LYS A 156 -21.60 29.60 9.08
C LYS A 156 -21.09 30.87 9.74
N TYR A 157 -20.06 30.77 10.59
CA TYR A 157 -19.52 31.89 11.36
C TYR A 157 -18.51 32.73 10.58
N TYR A 158 -17.73 32.06 9.72
CA TYR A 158 -16.71 32.68 8.87
C TYR A 158 -17.07 32.50 7.39
N SER A 159 -17.02 33.61 6.64
CA SER A 159 -17.29 33.61 5.18
C SER A 159 -16.09 33.15 4.36
N GLU A 160 -14.88 33.38 4.90
CA GLU A 160 -13.61 33.05 4.26
C GLU A 160 -12.64 32.53 5.31
N ALA A 161 -11.79 31.57 4.91
CA ALA A 161 -10.68 31.14 5.73
C ALA A 161 -9.52 30.68 4.87
N GLN A 162 -8.32 30.89 5.36
CA GLN A 162 -7.09 30.38 4.78
C GLN A 162 -6.20 29.85 5.89
N PHE A 163 -5.84 28.57 5.80
CA PHE A 163 -4.97 27.90 6.74
C PHE A 163 -3.69 27.44 6.03
N THR A 164 -2.62 27.40 6.76
CA THR A 164 -1.34 26.84 6.30
C THR A 164 -0.89 25.81 7.32
N VAL A 165 -0.66 24.57 6.85
CA VAL A 165 0.02 23.55 7.62
C VAL A 165 1.48 23.48 7.17
N GLN A 166 2.40 23.66 8.11
CA GLN A 166 3.83 23.53 7.88
C GLN A 166 4.34 22.22 8.46
N THR A 167 5.09 21.46 7.67
CA THR A 167 5.75 20.22 8.12
C THR A 167 7.14 20.53 8.69
N GLU A 168 7.71 19.57 9.40
CA GLU A 168 9.08 19.66 9.92
C GLU A 168 10.13 19.81 8.81
N ALA A 169 9.85 19.29 7.60
CA ALA A 169 10.68 19.47 6.42
C ALA A 169 10.64 20.89 5.86
N GLY A 170 9.78 21.79 6.41
CA GLY A 170 9.63 23.18 5.99
C GLY A 170 8.63 23.39 4.86
N ASN A 171 7.96 22.34 4.37
CA ASN A 171 6.93 22.47 3.33
C ASN A 171 5.68 23.12 3.92
N ASN A 172 5.01 23.95 3.12
CA ASN A 172 3.79 24.64 3.49
C ASN A 172 2.64 24.21 2.57
N PHE A 173 1.55 23.77 3.16
CA PHE A 173 0.35 23.34 2.46
C PHE A 173 -0.82 24.23 2.84
N SER A 174 -1.48 24.79 1.85
CA SER A 174 -2.57 25.75 2.04
C SER A 174 -3.92 25.04 1.93
N PHE A 175 -4.80 25.36 2.86
CA PHE A 175 -6.19 24.92 2.91
C PHE A 175 -7.09 26.13 3.00
N THR A 176 -8.24 26.06 2.39
CA THR A 176 -9.22 27.14 2.34
C THR A 176 -10.51 26.73 3.03
N HIS A 177 -11.41 27.67 3.21
CA HIS A 177 -12.77 27.44 3.71
C HIS A 177 -13.51 26.31 2.97
N SER A 178 -13.23 26.11 1.68
CA SER A 178 -13.85 25.11 0.81
C SER A 178 -12.96 23.88 0.56
N SER A 179 -11.85 23.73 1.28
CA SER A 179 -11.02 22.52 1.15
C SER A 179 -11.82 21.29 1.54
N SER A 180 -11.66 20.23 0.71
CA SER A 180 -12.32 18.94 0.89
C SER A 180 -11.34 17.89 1.42
N PRO A 181 -11.78 16.96 2.25
CA PRO A 181 -10.99 15.80 2.63
C PRO A 181 -10.59 14.91 1.43
N ASP A 182 -11.25 15.08 0.27
CA ASP A 182 -10.94 14.35 -0.97
C ASP A 182 -9.61 14.79 -1.64
N THR A 183 -8.98 15.84 -1.13
CA THR A 183 -7.67 16.31 -1.60
C THR A 183 -6.61 16.14 -0.50
N PRO A 184 -6.22 14.91 -0.18
CA PRO A 184 -5.26 14.64 0.87
C PRO A 184 -3.86 15.14 0.50
N ILE A 185 -3.09 15.54 1.52
CA ILE A 185 -1.66 15.85 1.40
C ILE A 185 -0.88 14.72 2.09
N PHE A 186 0.06 14.15 1.37
CA PHE A 186 0.93 13.09 1.86
C PHE A 186 2.18 13.71 2.46
N VAL A 187 2.54 13.29 3.67
CA VAL A 187 3.70 13.80 4.40
C VAL A 187 4.47 12.65 5.04
N LYS A 188 5.72 12.92 5.42
CA LYS A 188 6.56 11.92 6.09
C LYS A 188 5.96 11.54 7.44
N PRO A 189 5.98 10.25 7.80
CA PRO A 189 5.68 9.82 9.16
C PRO A 189 6.67 10.41 10.17
N GLY A 190 6.20 10.70 11.38
CA GLY A 190 7.01 11.29 12.44
C GLY A 190 7.19 12.79 12.36
N SER A 191 6.66 13.46 11.32
CA SER A 191 6.76 14.92 11.18
C SER A 191 5.87 15.66 12.18
N LYS A 192 6.42 16.69 12.82
CA LYS A 192 5.62 17.65 13.57
C LYS A 192 4.90 18.58 12.60
N LEU A 193 3.64 18.86 12.90
CA LEU A 193 2.80 19.74 12.09
C LEU A 193 2.47 21.02 12.86
N LEU A 194 2.67 22.15 12.20
CA LEU A 194 2.31 23.47 12.69
C LEU A 194 1.19 24.05 11.83
N LEU A 195 0.10 24.48 12.45
CA LEU A 195 -1.04 25.11 11.80
C LEU A 195 -1.07 26.60 12.15
N LYS A 196 -1.30 27.46 11.18
CA LYS A 196 -1.67 28.87 11.34
C LYS A 196 -2.73 29.21 10.30
N GLY A 197 -3.46 30.31 10.51
CA GLY A 197 -4.46 30.71 9.54
C GLY A 197 -5.09 32.06 9.82
N THR A 198 -5.98 32.45 8.93
CA THR A 198 -6.84 33.62 9.05
C THR A 198 -8.25 33.28 8.60
N ALA A 199 -9.24 33.96 9.15
CA ALA A 199 -10.60 33.88 8.69
C ALA A 199 -11.33 35.23 8.77
N VAL A 200 -12.44 35.38 8.07
CA VAL A 200 -13.26 36.59 8.04
C VAL A 200 -14.63 36.28 8.66
N LYS A 201 -15.00 37.00 9.72
CA LYS A 201 -16.32 36.82 10.36
C LYS A 201 -17.44 37.20 9.37
N ALA A 202 -18.38 36.29 9.11
CA ALA A 202 -19.47 36.49 8.17
C ALA A 202 -20.40 37.67 8.57
N GLN A 203 -20.54 37.91 9.87
CA GLN A 203 -21.45 38.91 10.41
C GLN A 203 -21.00 40.37 10.16
N ASN A 204 -19.70 40.64 10.25
CA ASN A 204 -19.19 42.01 10.26
C ASN A 204 -17.92 42.25 9.44
N GLY A 205 -17.43 41.23 8.73
CA GLY A 205 -16.25 41.31 7.86
C GLY A 205 -14.91 41.44 8.63
N VAL A 206 -14.92 41.28 9.95
CA VAL A 206 -13.67 41.37 10.74
C VAL A 206 -12.77 40.18 10.48
N LYS A 207 -11.52 40.46 10.15
CA LYS A 207 -10.47 39.44 9.98
C LYS A 207 -9.98 38.98 11.35
N VAL A 208 -9.90 37.66 11.54
CA VAL A 208 -9.39 36.99 12.72
C VAL A 208 -8.15 36.21 12.33
N GLU A 209 -7.13 36.25 13.17
CA GLU A 209 -5.91 35.49 13.01
C GLU A 209 -5.90 34.30 13.98
N PHE A 210 -5.52 33.13 13.46
CA PHE A 210 -5.24 31.92 14.26
C PHE A 210 -3.72 31.82 14.37
N PRO A 211 -3.17 32.02 15.58
CA PRO A 211 -1.73 31.96 15.79
C PRO A 211 -1.21 30.56 15.50
N GLN A 212 0.10 30.49 15.19
CA GLN A 212 0.74 29.21 14.93
C GLN A 212 0.69 28.31 16.15
N GLN A 213 0.20 27.09 15.95
CA GLN A 213 0.11 26.07 16.99
C GLN A 213 0.53 24.69 16.44
N GLN A 214 1.09 23.85 17.28
CA GLN A 214 1.36 22.47 16.93
C GLN A 214 0.06 21.65 17.01
N ILE A 215 -0.29 20.98 15.91
CA ILE A 215 -1.53 20.21 15.81
C ILE A 215 -1.32 18.70 15.92
N GLY A 216 -0.09 18.23 15.98
CA GLY A 216 0.22 16.81 16.17
C GLY A 216 1.57 16.39 15.60
N VAL A 217 1.79 15.08 15.69
CA VAL A 217 2.89 14.37 15.04
C VAL A 217 2.28 13.29 14.17
N THR A 218 2.75 13.19 12.94
CA THR A 218 2.21 12.25 11.95
C THR A 218 2.65 10.82 12.24
N THR A 219 1.80 9.86 11.92
CA THR A 219 2.10 8.43 12.00
C THR A 219 1.80 7.79 10.64
N ALA A 220 2.61 6.81 10.23
CA ALA A 220 2.38 6.12 8.96
C ALA A 220 0.96 5.52 8.89
N ARG A 221 0.33 5.61 7.72
CA ARG A 221 -1.02 5.11 7.44
C ARG A 221 -2.13 5.73 8.29
N THR A 222 -1.86 6.88 8.89
CA THR A 222 -2.89 7.63 9.62
C THR A 222 -3.22 8.93 8.92
N CYS A 223 -4.49 9.34 9.03
CA CYS A 223 -4.98 10.63 8.57
C CYS A 223 -5.19 11.55 9.77
N LEU A 224 -4.48 12.66 9.81
CA LEU A 224 -4.77 13.75 10.73
C LEU A 224 -5.85 14.64 10.09
N LEU A 225 -7.11 14.35 10.42
CA LEU A 225 -8.22 15.21 10.07
C LEU A 225 -8.33 16.31 11.13
N TYR A 226 -7.98 17.53 10.75
CA TYR A 226 -8.17 18.69 11.60
C TYR A 226 -9.52 19.33 11.26
N THR A 227 -10.45 19.28 12.21
CA THR A 227 -11.68 20.06 12.16
C THR A 227 -11.43 21.37 12.89
N SER A 228 -11.71 22.49 12.24
CA SER A 228 -11.51 23.82 12.82
C SER A 228 -12.22 23.95 14.16
N PRO A 229 -11.62 24.67 15.14
CA PRO A 229 -12.19 24.83 16.47
C PRO A 229 -13.58 25.47 16.43
N SER A 230 -14.40 25.13 17.42
CA SER A 230 -15.68 25.80 17.63
C SER A 230 -15.45 27.31 17.77
N PRO A 231 -16.36 28.17 17.29
CA PRO A 231 -16.28 29.62 17.54
C PRO A 231 -16.16 30.00 19.03
N ARG A 232 -16.62 29.16 19.94
CA ARG A 232 -16.49 29.37 21.38
C ARG A 232 -15.05 29.24 21.89
N ASP A 233 -14.24 28.38 21.25
CA ASP A 233 -12.85 28.16 21.68
C ASP A 233 -11.93 29.34 21.30
N VAL A 234 -12.41 30.24 20.43
CA VAL A 234 -11.67 31.41 19.94
C VAL A 234 -12.02 32.70 20.74
N GLU A 235 -13.17 32.73 21.43
CA GLU A 235 -13.63 33.92 22.19
C GLU A 235 -13.11 33.94 23.64
N GLU A 236 -12.57 32.82 24.15
CA GLU A 236 -12.06 32.71 25.51
C GLU A 236 -10.54 32.83 25.62
N SER A 237 -9.81 33.21 24.53
CA SER A 237 -8.34 33.34 24.53
C SER A 237 -7.85 34.79 24.28
#